data_0fa1e61ebe6ffb774d3039fa5295484a
#
_entry.id   0fa1e61ebe6ffb774d3039fa5295484a
#
_cell.length_a   1.000
_cell.length_b   1.000
_cell.length_c   1.000
_cell.angle_alpha   90.00
_cell.angle_beta   90.00
_cell.angle_gamma   90.00
#
_symmetry.space_group_name_H-M   'P 1'
#
loop_
_entity.id
_entity.type
_entity.pdbx_description
1 polymer ?
#
loop_
_entity_poly.entity_id
_entity_poly.type
_entity_poly.pdbx_seq_one_letter_code
_entity_poly.pdbx_strand_id
1 'polypeptide(L)'
;MLIDPRFAPVADKFFALTKAQPAGGASLAIYKDGEPLLDIWAGESRPGIDWNEKTKSVIFSTSKGLLSILSHRLIEQGLLNPDEKVST
;
A
#
# COMPACT_ATOMS: atom_id res chain seq x y z
N MET A 1 -5.87 -12.97 -6.61
CA MET A 1 -4.52 -12.34 -6.75
C MET A 1 -4.20 -12.13 -8.22
N LEU A 2 -3.36 -11.15 -8.51
CA LEU A 2 -2.91 -10.82 -9.86
C LEU A 2 -1.39 -10.73 -9.88
N ILE A 3 -0.75 -11.39 -10.83
CA ILE A 3 0.70 -11.36 -11.00
C ILE A 3 1.01 -11.22 -12.49
N ASP A 4 1.50 -10.05 -12.90
CA ASP A 4 2.10 -9.89 -14.22
C ASP A 4 3.38 -10.74 -14.27
N PRO A 5 3.61 -11.56 -15.33
CA PRO A 5 4.77 -12.45 -15.41
C PRO A 5 6.13 -11.75 -15.21
N ARG A 6 6.24 -10.49 -15.59
CA ARG A 6 7.47 -9.69 -15.39
C ARG A 6 7.79 -9.47 -13.91
N PHE A 7 6.77 -9.54 -13.04
CA PHE A 7 6.89 -9.34 -11.59
C PHE A 7 6.91 -10.66 -10.81
N ALA A 8 6.95 -11.80 -11.48
CA ALA A 8 7.04 -13.10 -10.81
C ALA A 8 8.19 -13.18 -9.79
N PRO A 9 9.41 -12.70 -10.06
CA PRO A 9 10.49 -12.71 -9.07
C PRO A 9 10.16 -11.88 -7.81
N VAL A 10 9.42 -10.77 -7.96
CA VAL A 10 8.97 -9.95 -6.83
C VAL A 10 7.93 -10.71 -6.00
N ALA A 11 6.96 -11.35 -6.66
CA ALA A 11 5.96 -12.17 -6.01
C ALA A 11 6.59 -13.33 -5.23
N ASP A 12 7.53 -14.03 -5.82
CA ASP A 12 8.26 -15.13 -5.19
C ASP A 12 8.99 -14.67 -3.92
N LYS A 13 9.64 -13.52 -3.98
CA LYS A 13 10.32 -12.94 -2.82
C LYS A 13 9.34 -12.54 -1.73
N PHE A 14 8.22 -11.93 -2.10
CA PHE A 14 7.15 -11.58 -1.17
C PHE A 14 6.62 -12.80 -0.42
N PHE A 15 6.28 -13.87 -1.14
CA PHE A 15 5.76 -15.10 -0.52
C PHE A 15 6.80 -15.76 0.39
N ALA A 16 8.07 -15.80 -0.04
CA ALA A 16 9.15 -16.34 0.78
C ALA A 16 9.32 -15.58 2.09
N LEU A 17 9.31 -14.24 2.04
CA LEU A 17 9.43 -13.39 3.22
C LEU A 17 8.23 -13.55 4.17
N THR A 18 7.02 -13.60 3.63
CA THR A 18 5.80 -13.77 4.43
C THR A 18 5.77 -15.13 5.11
N LYS A 19 6.15 -16.19 4.39
CA LYS A 19 6.22 -17.56 4.94
C LYS A 19 7.28 -17.69 6.05
N ALA A 20 8.35 -16.94 5.99
CA ALA A 20 9.42 -16.95 6.99
C ALA A 20 9.02 -16.25 8.30
N GLN A 21 7.95 -15.48 8.31
CA GLN A 21 7.48 -14.79 9.52
C GLN A 21 6.76 -15.77 10.46
N PRO A 22 6.96 -15.65 11.79
CA PRO A 22 6.35 -16.55 12.77
C PRO A 22 4.82 -16.36 12.88
N ALA A 23 4.29 -15.21 12.51
CA ALA A 23 2.87 -14.89 12.57
C ALA A 23 2.55 -13.67 11.72
N GLY A 24 1.26 -13.48 11.45
CA GLY A 24 0.77 -12.33 10.71
C GLY A 24 0.72 -12.56 9.21
N GLY A 25 0.43 -11.51 8.49
CA GLY A 25 0.29 -11.51 7.05
C GLY A 25 0.72 -10.18 6.44
N ALA A 26 0.66 -10.13 5.14
CA ALA A 26 1.03 -8.95 4.37
C ALA A 26 0.27 -8.90 3.04
N SER A 27 0.24 -7.72 2.45
CA SER A 27 -0.19 -7.52 1.07
C SER A 27 0.77 -6.62 0.33
N LEU A 28 0.83 -6.78 -0.99
CA LEU A 28 1.64 -5.97 -1.87
C LEU A 28 0.88 -5.70 -3.15
N ALA A 29 0.78 -4.42 -3.53
CA ALA A 29 0.18 -4.01 -4.78
C ALA A 29 1.13 -3.09 -5.54
N ILE A 30 1.26 -3.30 -6.86
CA ILE A 30 2.02 -2.46 -7.76
C ILE A 30 1.13 -2.10 -8.95
N TYR A 31 1.01 -0.80 -9.19
CA TYR A 31 0.27 -0.24 -10.32
C TYR A 31 1.20 0.64 -11.15
N LYS A 32 0.97 0.67 -12.44
CA LYS A 32 1.64 1.59 -13.36
C LYS A 32 0.60 2.14 -14.34
N ASP A 33 0.54 3.46 -14.47
CA ASP A 33 -0.39 4.16 -15.37
C ASP A 33 -1.85 3.71 -15.19
N GLY A 34 -2.26 3.44 -13.94
CA GLY A 34 -3.60 2.98 -13.59
C GLY A 34 -3.84 1.48 -13.77
N GLU A 35 -2.87 0.73 -14.31
CA GLU A 35 -2.97 -0.71 -14.53
C GLU A 35 -2.32 -1.51 -13.38
N PRO A 36 -3.03 -2.51 -12.83
CA PRO A 36 -2.44 -3.38 -11.82
C PRO A 36 -1.43 -4.34 -12.47
N LEU A 37 -0.23 -4.38 -11.91
CA LEU A 37 0.83 -5.31 -12.31
C LEU A 37 1.04 -6.43 -11.28
N LEU A 38 0.79 -6.12 -10.03
CA LEU A 38 0.88 -7.06 -8.92
C LEU A 38 -0.18 -6.69 -7.89
N ASP A 39 -0.95 -7.67 -7.43
CA ASP A 39 -1.88 -7.54 -6.32
C ASP A 39 -1.96 -8.88 -5.60
N ILE A 40 -1.20 -9.01 -4.53
CA ILE A 40 -0.98 -10.26 -3.82
C ILE A 40 -1.06 -10.08 -2.31
N TRP A 41 -1.37 -11.15 -1.63
CA TRP A 41 -1.42 -11.21 -0.17
C TRP A 41 -1.06 -12.61 0.31
N ALA A 42 -0.64 -12.71 1.57
CA ALA A 42 -0.30 -13.99 2.19
C ALA A 42 -0.36 -13.89 3.72
N GLY A 43 -0.47 -15.05 4.37
CA GLY A 43 -0.48 -15.17 5.80
C GLY A 43 -1.85 -14.92 6.42
N GLU A 44 -1.87 -14.61 7.71
CA GLU A 44 -3.08 -14.41 8.50
C GLU A 44 -3.28 -12.94 8.83
N SER A 45 -4.51 -12.46 8.75
CA SER A 45 -4.90 -11.13 9.21
C SER A 45 -4.96 -11.06 10.74
N ARG A 46 -5.28 -12.17 11.37
CA ARG A 46 -5.27 -12.45 12.81
C ARG A 46 -5.30 -13.97 13.02
N PRO A 47 -4.97 -14.46 14.22
CA PRO A 47 -4.90 -15.91 14.46
C PRO A 47 -6.13 -16.65 13.94
N GLY A 48 -5.91 -17.64 13.07
CA GLY A 48 -6.97 -18.49 12.49
C GLY A 48 -7.78 -17.86 11.37
N ILE A 49 -7.46 -16.63 10.94
CA ILE A 49 -8.17 -15.94 9.86
C ILE A 49 -7.18 -15.49 8.78
N ASP A 50 -7.29 -16.12 7.62
CA ASP A 50 -6.42 -15.83 6.50
C ASP A 50 -6.56 -14.37 6.00
N TRP A 51 -5.46 -13.82 5.53
CA TRP A 51 -5.46 -12.57 4.81
C TRP A 51 -6.18 -12.73 3.46
N ASN A 52 -7.00 -11.78 3.09
CA ASN A 52 -7.70 -11.78 1.81
C ASN A 52 -7.73 -10.36 1.19
N GLU A 53 -8.31 -10.23 0.01
CA GLU A 53 -8.37 -8.97 -0.73
C GLU A 53 -9.06 -7.83 0.02
N LYS A 54 -9.91 -8.14 1.00
CA LYS A 54 -10.67 -7.16 1.79
C LYS A 54 -10.07 -6.89 3.15
N THR A 55 -8.98 -7.54 3.50
CA THR A 55 -8.31 -7.35 4.79
C THR A 55 -7.82 -5.91 4.90
N LYS A 56 -8.15 -5.29 6.03
CA LYS A 56 -7.70 -3.94 6.38
C LYS A 56 -6.62 -4.03 7.45
N SER A 57 -5.62 -3.19 7.33
CA SER A 57 -4.53 -3.10 8.28
C SER A 57 -4.25 -1.65 8.66
N VAL A 58 -3.78 -1.47 9.89
CA VAL A 58 -3.33 -0.16 10.36
C VAL A 58 -2.00 0.17 9.69
N ILE A 59 -1.91 1.35 9.10
CA ILE A 59 -0.72 1.79 8.35
C ILE A 59 0.12 2.83 9.10
N PHE A 60 -0.28 3.16 10.33
CA PHE A 60 0.44 4.12 11.19
C PHE A 60 0.87 5.39 10.42
N SER A 61 2.14 5.78 10.53
CA SER A 61 2.67 7.01 9.93
C SER A 61 2.73 7.01 8.40
N THR A 62 2.47 5.90 7.72
CA THR A 62 2.26 5.89 6.27
C THR A 62 1.10 6.81 5.87
N SER A 63 0.15 7.04 6.79
CA SER A 63 -0.94 8.01 6.63
C SER A 63 -0.46 9.44 6.34
N LYS A 64 0.76 9.81 6.78
CA LYS A 64 1.37 11.12 6.47
C LYS A 64 1.60 11.29 4.97
N GLY A 65 2.01 10.22 4.29
CA GLY A 65 2.14 10.21 2.83
C GLY A 65 0.80 10.44 2.13
N LEU A 66 -0.27 9.81 2.62
CA LEU A 66 -1.63 10.03 2.09
C LEU A 66 -2.10 11.47 2.31
N LEU A 67 -1.81 12.04 3.48
CA LEU A 67 -2.13 13.44 3.75
C LEU A 67 -1.36 14.38 2.83
N SER A 68 -0.09 14.08 2.55
CA SER A 68 0.71 14.83 1.57
C SER A 68 0.08 14.80 0.18
N ILE A 69 -0.39 13.65 -0.29
CA ILE A 69 -1.09 13.52 -1.58
C ILE A 69 -2.34 14.41 -1.61
N LEU A 70 -3.15 14.39 -0.55
CA LEU A 70 -4.34 15.25 -0.46
C LEU A 70 -3.97 16.73 -0.48
N SER A 71 -2.91 17.14 0.21
CA SER A 71 -2.41 18.51 0.20
C SER A 71 -1.98 18.94 -1.21
N HIS A 72 -1.26 18.09 -1.93
CA HIS A 72 -0.87 18.36 -3.31
C HIS A 72 -2.07 18.50 -4.25
N ARG A 73 -3.14 17.74 -4.05
CA ARG A 73 -4.37 17.92 -4.81
C ARG A 73 -5.01 19.29 -4.58
N LEU A 74 -4.98 19.77 -3.34
CA LEU A 74 -5.48 21.11 -3.01
C LEU A 74 -4.61 22.21 -3.63
N ILE A 75 -3.28 22.02 -3.66
CA ILE A 75 -2.35 22.93 -4.31
C ILE A 75 -2.64 22.98 -5.81
N GLU A 76 -2.81 21.84 -6.45
CA GLU A 76 -3.14 21.75 -7.88
C GLU A 76 -4.46 22.45 -8.22
N GLN A 77 -5.43 22.41 -7.33
CA GLN A 77 -6.72 23.10 -7.47
C GLN A 77 -6.69 24.60 -7.10
N GLY A 78 -5.54 25.10 -6.65
CA GLY A 78 -5.39 26.49 -6.23
C GLY A 78 -6.03 26.83 -4.88
N LEU A 79 -6.40 25.80 -4.10
CA LEU A 79 -7.06 25.95 -2.79
C LEU A 79 -6.07 26.01 -1.63
N LEU A 80 -4.83 25.66 -1.85
CA LEU A 80 -3.74 25.70 -0.88
C LEU A 80 -2.48 26.24 -1.53
N ASN A 81 -1.87 27.26 -0.90
CA ASN A 81 -0.59 27.79 -1.33
C ASN A 81 0.49 27.37 -0.32
N PRO A 82 1.48 26.56 -0.73
CA PRO A 82 2.52 26.09 0.19
C PRO A 82 3.44 27.19 0.70
N ASP A 83 3.50 28.34 0.01
CA ASP A 83 4.32 29.48 0.40
C ASP A 83 3.57 30.47 1.31
N GLU A 84 2.31 30.21 1.60
CA GLU A 84 1.49 31.03 2.48
C GLU A 84 1.87 30.78 3.95
N LYS A 85 1.88 31.84 4.76
CA LYS A 85 2.14 31.72 6.19
C LYS A 85 1.00 30.99 6.88
N VAL A 86 1.34 30.11 7.82
CA VAL A 86 0.36 29.35 8.62
C VAL A 86 -0.43 30.28 9.54
N SER A 87 0.17 31.36 9.99
CA SER A 87 -0.49 32.36 10.82
C SER A 87 -0.24 33.76 10.26
N THR A 88 -1.24 34.57 10.33
CA THR A 88 -1.21 36.00 9.96
C THR A 88 -1.36 36.88 11.17
#